data_700e2ee9842ea0914dcc18141e1acfc7
#
_entry.id   700e2ee9842ea0914dcc18141e1acfc7
#
_cell.length_a   1.000
_cell.length_b   1.000
_cell.length_c   1.000
_cell.angle_alpha   90.00
_cell.angle_beta   90.00
_cell.angle_gamma   90.00
#
_symmetry.space_group_name_H-M   'P 1'
#
loop_
_entity.id
_entity.type
_entity.pdbx_description
1 polymer ?
#
loop_
_entity_poly.entity_id
_entity_poly.type
_entity_poly.pdbx_seq_one_letter_code
_entity_poly.pdbx_strand_id
1 'polypeptide(L)'
;DWCPIVPSSMQSQADENIYVLGDASVAKSMPKSGFSANSQAKVAANHVRGGLTGSKVFDARYSNTCWSLVATNDGIKVGASYKAGEKKIDKTSGFISKTGEGSDLRKSTYEESLGWYSGMTSDMFS
;
A
#
# COMPACT_ATOMS: atom_id res chain seq x y z
N ASP A 1 11.03 -18.50 -1.01
CA ASP A 1 10.00 -18.07 -1.97
C ASP A 1 8.92 -17.31 -1.22
N TRP A 2 8.14 -16.49 -1.95
CA TRP A 2 7.06 -15.71 -1.36
C TRP A 2 5.72 -16.44 -1.48
N CYS A 3 4.79 -16.13 -0.58
CA CYS A 3 3.50 -16.79 -0.52
C CYS A 3 2.53 -16.23 -1.58
N PRO A 4 1.95 -17.08 -2.46
CA PRO A 4 0.85 -16.68 -3.34
C PRO A 4 -0.40 -16.29 -2.55
N ILE A 5 -1.03 -15.18 -2.94
CA ILE A 5 -2.20 -14.62 -2.25
C ILE A 5 -3.40 -14.47 -3.19
N VAL A 6 -4.59 -14.43 -2.58
CA VAL A 6 -5.84 -14.07 -3.25
C VAL A 6 -5.92 -12.55 -3.33
N PRO A 7 -5.99 -11.94 -4.54
CA PRO A 7 -5.92 -10.48 -4.69
C PRO A 7 -7.02 -9.68 -4.00
N SER A 8 -8.17 -10.28 -3.78
CA SER A 8 -9.33 -9.60 -3.17
C SER A 8 -9.32 -9.58 -1.64
N SER A 9 -8.47 -10.40 -0.99
CA SER A 9 -8.50 -10.56 0.47
C SER A 9 -7.12 -10.60 1.14
N MET A 10 -6.05 -10.84 0.39
CA MET A 10 -4.70 -11.16 0.91
C MET A 10 -4.61 -12.51 1.64
N GLN A 11 -5.61 -13.37 1.50
CA GLN A 11 -5.53 -14.76 1.98
C GLN A 11 -4.46 -15.53 1.22
N SER A 12 -3.78 -16.46 1.89
CA SER A 12 -2.93 -17.43 1.22
C SER A 12 -3.75 -18.29 0.26
N GLN A 13 -3.20 -18.60 -0.92
CA GLN A 13 -3.84 -19.55 -1.84
C GLN A 13 -3.77 -21.00 -1.34
N ALA A 14 -2.93 -21.28 -0.35
CA ALA A 14 -2.78 -22.61 0.22
C ALA A 14 -3.71 -22.88 1.42
N ASP A 15 -4.12 -21.84 2.15
CA ASP A 15 -4.99 -21.94 3.32
C ASP A 15 -5.78 -20.63 3.52
N GLU A 16 -7.10 -20.73 3.47
CA GLU A 16 -8.00 -19.58 3.59
C GLU A 16 -8.01 -18.92 4.98
N ASN A 17 -7.51 -19.59 6.01
CA ASN A 17 -7.41 -19.06 7.37
C ASN A 17 -6.11 -18.27 7.59
N ILE A 18 -5.20 -18.25 6.62
CA ILE A 18 -3.92 -17.57 6.69
C ILE A 18 -3.93 -16.34 5.78
N TYR A 19 -3.59 -15.18 6.33
CA TYR A 19 -3.40 -13.94 5.58
C TYR A 19 -1.92 -13.60 5.50
N VAL A 20 -1.44 -13.25 4.32
CA VAL A 20 -0.03 -12.92 4.07
C VAL A 20 0.06 -11.57 3.38
N LEU A 21 0.81 -10.65 3.95
CA LEU A 21 0.98 -9.29 3.45
C LEU A 21 2.43 -8.82 3.52
N GLY A 22 2.70 -7.66 2.96
CA GLY A 22 4.05 -7.12 2.91
C GLY A 22 4.98 -7.94 2.02
N ASP A 23 6.24 -7.93 2.37
CA ASP A 23 7.32 -8.53 1.58
C ASP A 23 7.23 -10.05 1.45
N ALA A 24 6.52 -10.71 2.36
CA ALA A 24 6.29 -12.15 2.32
C ALA A 24 5.29 -12.58 1.23
N SER A 25 4.49 -11.67 0.70
CA SER A 25 3.43 -11.94 -0.28
C SER A 25 3.88 -11.80 -1.73
N VAL A 26 3.24 -12.56 -2.63
CA VAL A 26 3.35 -12.36 -4.08
C VAL A 26 2.29 -11.37 -4.54
N ALA A 27 2.51 -10.08 -4.30
CA ALA A 27 1.59 -9.00 -4.68
C ALA A 27 1.76 -8.49 -6.12
N LYS A 28 2.59 -9.17 -6.93
CA LYS A 28 2.82 -8.93 -8.38
C LYS A 28 3.20 -7.48 -8.72
N SER A 29 2.20 -6.66 -9.12
CA SER A 29 2.44 -5.29 -9.58
C SER A 29 2.77 -4.29 -8.46
N MET A 30 2.50 -4.63 -7.20
CA MET A 30 2.83 -3.78 -6.07
C MET A 30 4.31 -3.93 -5.68
N PRO A 31 5.01 -2.83 -5.41
CA PRO A 31 6.37 -2.90 -4.89
C PRO A 31 6.37 -3.37 -3.43
N LYS A 32 7.49 -3.92 -3.01
CA LYS A 32 7.74 -4.27 -1.61
C LYS A 32 8.14 -3.01 -0.85
N SER A 33 7.23 -2.49 -0.02
CA SER A 33 7.43 -1.27 0.77
C SER A 33 6.51 -1.25 1.99
N GLY A 34 6.85 -0.45 2.99
CA GLY A 34 6.00 -0.25 4.17
C GLY A 34 4.62 0.30 3.82
N PHE A 35 4.54 1.20 2.82
CA PHE A 35 3.25 1.71 2.36
C PHE A 35 2.40 0.60 1.72
N SER A 36 2.98 -0.22 0.84
CA SER A 36 2.28 -1.37 0.27
C SER A 36 1.80 -2.33 1.34
N ALA A 37 2.64 -2.65 2.32
CA ALA A 37 2.29 -3.53 3.44
C ALA A 37 1.12 -2.97 4.27
N ASN A 38 1.14 -1.69 4.61
CA ASN A 38 0.04 -1.02 5.31
C ASN A 38 -1.27 -1.01 4.50
N SER A 39 -1.18 -0.76 3.19
CA SER A 39 -2.33 -0.82 2.27
C SER A 39 -2.93 -2.23 2.20
N GLN A 40 -2.10 -3.26 2.12
CA GLN A 40 -2.50 -4.67 2.12
C GLN A 40 -3.12 -5.08 3.46
N ALA A 41 -2.56 -4.61 4.58
CA ALA A 41 -3.10 -4.87 5.91
C ALA A 41 -4.55 -4.36 6.07
N LYS A 42 -4.87 -3.20 5.52
CA LYS A 42 -6.23 -2.64 5.53
C LYS A 42 -7.23 -3.51 4.75
N VAL A 43 -6.81 -4.07 3.62
CA VAL A 43 -7.64 -5.02 2.84
C VAL A 43 -7.84 -6.31 3.62
N ALA A 44 -6.79 -6.90 4.18
CA ALA A 44 -6.88 -8.11 4.99
C ALA A 44 -7.78 -7.90 6.22
N ALA A 45 -7.59 -6.81 6.96
CA ALA A 45 -8.41 -6.47 8.13
C ALA A 45 -9.90 -6.28 7.77
N ASN A 46 -10.21 -5.65 6.63
CA ASN A 46 -11.57 -5.50 6.16
C ASN A 46 -12.23 -6.86 5.85
N HIS A 47 -11.47 -7.76 5.22
CA HIS A 47 -11.94 -9.11 4.92
C HIS A 47 -12.17 -9.94 6.18
N VAL A 48 -11.21 -9.95 7.12
CA VAL A 48 -11.33 -10.63 8.42
C VAL A 48 -12.53 -10.11 9.20
N ARG A 49 -12.68 -8.79 9.30
CA ARG A 49 -13.85 -8.17 9.97
C ARG A 49 -15.16 -8.65 9.35
N GLY A 50 -15.25 -8.66 8.02
CA GLY A 50 -16.45 -9.14 7.32
C GLY A 50 -16.77 -10.59 7.66
N GLY A 51 -15.77 -11.47 7.67
CA GLY A 51 -15.92 -12.88 8.04
C GLY A 51 -16.37 -13.10 9.49
N LEU A 52 -15.86 -12.29 10.42
CA LEU A 52 -16.21 -12.42 11.84
C LEU A 52 -17.55 -11.78 12.23
N THR A 53 -17.97 -10.73 11.54
CA THR A 53 -19.12 -9.92 11.97
C THR A 53 -20.30 -9.94 10.99
N GLY A 54 -20.12 -10.53 9.80
CA GLY A 54 -21.10 -10.46 8.71
C GLY A 54 -21.23 -9.06 8.09
N SER A 55 -20.35 -8.11 8.45
CA SER A 55 -20.38 -6.76 7.88
C SER A 55 -19.90 -6.74 6.42
N LYS A 56 -20.33 -5.73 5.67
CA LYS A 56 -19.96 -5.57 4.26
C LYS A 56 -18.45 -5.54 4.08
N VAL A 57 -17.94 -6.36 3.18
CA VAL A 57 -16.58 -6.31 2.67
C VAL A 57 -16.55 -5.42 1.42
N PHE A 58 -15.64 -4.44 1.40
CA PHE A 58 -15.49 -3.55 0.26
C PHE A 58 -14.52 -4.14 -0.78
N ASP A 59 -14.68 -3.71 -2.03
CA ASP A 59 -13.76 -4.08 -3.11
C ASP A 59 -12.32 -3.72 -2.74
N ALA A 60 -11.41 -4.67 -2.88
CA ALA A 60 -10.02 -4.48 -2.55
C ALA A 60 -9.36 -3.47 -3.49
N ARG A 61 -8.92 -2.36 -2.92
CA ARG A 61 -8.15 -1.31 -3.57
C ARG A 61 -6.86 -1.11 -2.79
N TYR A 62 -5.78 -0.88 -3.53
CA TYR A 62 -4.46 -0.75 -2.96
C TYR A 62 -3.78 0.51 -3.48
N SER A 63 -2.82 0.99 -2.74
CA SER A 63 -1.97 2.09 -3.15
C SER A 63 -0.55 1.89 -2.65
N ASN A 64 0.38 2.55 -3.32
CA ASN A 64 1.75 2.67 -2.86
C ASN A 64 2.28 4.07 -3.19
N THR A 65 3.03 4.64 -2.27
CA THR A 65 3.86 5.80 -2.49
C THR A 65 5.22 5.56 -1.84
N CYS A 66 6.27 5.80 -2.58
CA CYS A 66 7.63 5.82 -2.09
C CYS A 66 8.17 7.24 -2.23
N TRP A 67 8.71 7.79 -1.14
CA TRP A 67 9.37 9.08 -1.13
C TRP A 67 10.89 8.91 -1.08
N SER A 68 11.60 9.83 -1.71
CA SER A 68 13.02 10.02 -1.53
C SER A 68 13.26 11.44 -1.04
N LEU A 69 13.77 11.57 0.17
CA LEU A 69 14.10 12.86 0.76
C LEU A 69 15.54 13.22 0.35
N VAL A 70 15.65 14.17 -0.55
CA VAL A 70 16.94 14.55 -1.17
C VAL A 70 17.72 15.50 -0.28
N ALA A 71 17.01 16.40 0.38
CA ALA A 71 17.52 17.33 1.37
C ALA A 71 16.40 17.81 2.30
N THR A 72 16.69 18.64 3.28
CA THR A 72 15.66 19.29 4.10
C THR A 72 14.73 20.13 3.21
N ASN A 73 13.43 19.94 3.37
CA ASN A 73 12.37 20.54 2.54
C ASN A 73 12.48 20.21 1.04
N ASP A 74 13.09 19.08 0.71
CA ASP A 74 13.29 18.67 -0.68
C ASP A 74 13.04 17.17 -0.85
N GLY A 75 11.87 16.82 -1.39
CA GLY A 75 11.43 15.45 -1.60
C GLY A 75 10.92 15.20 -3.01
N ILE A 76 11.08 13.96 -3.45
CA ILE A 76 10.48 13.43 -4.66
C ILE A 76 9.69 12.17 -4.32
N LYS A 77 8.75 11.79 -5.17
CA LYS A 77 7.91 10.60 -4.95
C LYS A 77 7.58 9.85 -6.23
N VAL A 78 7.34 8.57 -6.07
CA VAL A 78 6.77 7.69 -7.08
C VAL A 78 5.69 6.85 -6.42
N GLY A 79 4.62 6.59 -7.14
CA GLY A 79 3.54 5.78 -6.59
C GLY A 79 2.55 5.31 -7.64
N ALA A 80 1.60 4.51 -7.18
CA ALA A 80 0.54 3.98 -8.02
C ALA A 80 -0.67 3.57 -7.19
N SER A 81 -1.81 3.48 -7.88
CA SER A 81 -3.03 2.85 -7.37
C SER A 81 -3.24 1.50 -8.04
N TYR A 82 -3.88 0.59 -7.31
CA TYR A 82 -4.12 -0.77 -7.77
C TYR A 82 -5.50 -1.26 -7.37
N LYS A 83 -5.97 -2.28 -8.03
CA LYS A 83 -7.20 -3.02 -7.68
C LYS A 83 -6.96 -4.52 -7.71
N ALA A 84 -7.81 -5.27 -7.00
CA ALA A 84 -7.84 -6.71 -7.16
C ALA A 84 -8.32 -7.07 -8.56
N GLY A 85 -7.50 -7.83 -9.28
CA GLY A 85 -7.91 -8.53 -10.48
C GLY A 85 -8.24 -9.99 -10.16
N GLU A 86 -8.61 -10.76 -11.16
CA GLU A 86 -8.97 -12.16 -11.00
C GLU A 86 -7.78 -13.01 -10.49
N LYS A 87 -6.60 -12.83 -11.07
CA LYS A 87 -5.41 -13.64 -10.78
C LYS A 87 -4.27 -12.86 -10.11
N LYS A 88 -4.33 -11.55 -10.13
CA LYS A 88 -3.27 -10.68 -9.60
C LYS A 88 -3.82 -9.33 -9.18
N ILE A 89 -3.02 -8.58 -8.44
CA ILE A 89 -3.27 -7.16 -8.17
C ILE A 89 -2.83 -6.37 -9.41
N ASP A 90 -3.77 -5.63 -10.02
CA ASP A 90 -3.56 -4.88 -11.25
C ASP A 90 -3.32 -3.40 -10.95
N LYS A 91 -2.29 -2.81 -11.59
CA LYS A 91 -2.04 -1.37 -11.54
C LYS A 91 -3.11 -0.63 -12.34
N THR A 92 -3.71 0.41 -11.76
CA THR A 92 -4.75 1.23 -12.40
C THR A 92 -4.27 2.62 -12.81
N SER A 93 -3.34 3.20 -12.05
CA SER A 93 -2.74 4.50 -12.34
C SER A 93 -1.35 4.58 -11.70
N GLY A 94 -0.59 5.61 -12.05
CA GLY A 94 0.70 5.85 -11.42
C GLY A 94 1.14 7.29 -11.62
N PHE A 95 2.09 7.72 -10.79
CA PHE A 95 2.72 9.03 -10.83
C PHE A 95 4.19 8.94 -10.46
N ILE A 96 4.95 9.91 -10.89
CA ILE A 96 6.36 10.10 -10.55
C ILE A 96 6.69 11.58 -10.60
N SER A 97 7.48 12.04 -9.64
CA SER A 97 8.04 13.40 -9.64
C SER A 97 8.81 13.68 -10.92
N LYS A 98 8.58 14.85 -11.50
CA LYS A 98 9.20 15.24 -12.77
C LYS A 98 10.51 15.97 -12.53
N THR A 99 11.41 15.88 -13.49
CA THR A 99 12.61 16.72 -13.50
C THR A 99 12.22 18.20 -13.60
N GLY A 100 12.80 19.05 -12.75
CA GLY A 100 12.55 20.49 -12.74
C GLY A 100 11.30 20.92 -11.96
N GLU A 101 10.70 20.06 -11.13
CA GLU A 101 9.64 20.49 -10.20
C GLU A 101 10.14 21.63 -9.31
N GLY A 102 9.29 22.65 -9.10
CA GLY A 102 9.60 23.81 -8.28
C GLY A 102 9.78 23.47 -6.80
N SER A 103 10.50 24.35 -6.08
CA SER A 103 10.83 24.17 -4.65
C SER A 103 9.60 23.98 -3.76
N ASP A 104 8.50 24.67 -4.03
CA ASP A 104 7.28 24.57 -3.22
C ASP A 104 6.63 23.19 -3.33
N LEU A 105 6.58 22.61 -4.53
CA LEU A 105 6.06 21.27 -4.74
C LEU A 105 6.98 20.23 -4.09
N ARG A 106 8.29 20.41 -4.19
CA ARG A 106 9.27 19.53 -3.58
C ARG A 106 9.24 19.58 -2.06
N LYS A 107 9.01 20.77 -1.48
CA LYS A 107 8.78 20.94 -0.05
C LYS A 107 7.50 20.25 0.40
N SER A 108 6.39 20.44 -0.33
CA SER A 108 5.12 19.75 -0.05
C SER A 108 5.29 18.23 -0.09
N THR A 109 6.02 17.69 -1.05
CA THR A 109 6.33 16.25 -1.15
C THR A 109 7.16 15.76 0.05
N TYR A 110 8.10 16.56 0.53
CA TYR A 110 8.85 16.26 1.75
C TYR A 110 7.93 16.20 2.98
N GLU A 111 7.05 17.20 3.15
CA GLU A 111 6.09 17.26 4.26
C GLU A 111 5.06 16.12 4.22
N GLU A 112 4.59 15.71 3.04
CA GLU A 112 3.74 14.52 2.87
C GLU A 112 4.38 13.25 3.45
N SER A 113 5.67 13.05 3.20
CA SER A 113 6.40 11.87 3.70
C SER A 113 6.43 11.83 5.22
N LEU A 114 6.68 12.98 5.86
CA LEU A 114 6.68 13.10 7.32
C LEU A 114 5.26 12.89 7.90
N GLY A 115 4.25 13.45 7.24
CA GLY A 115 2.85 13.29 7.63
C GLY A 115 2.38 11.84 7.52
N TRP A 116 2.76 11.13 6.45
CA TRP A 116 2.45 9.71 6.31
C TRP A 116 3.08 8.88 7.43
N TYR A 117 4.35 9.09 7.73
CA TYR A 117 5.06 8.39 8.80
C TYR A 117 4.41 8.64 10.17
N SER A 118 4.10 9.90 10.48
CA SER A 118 3.42 10.27 11.71
C SER A 118 2.02 9.65 11.83
N GLY A 119 1.24 9.68 10.76
CA GLY A 119 -0.09 9.06 10.72
C GLY A 119 -0.04 7.54 10.91
N MET A 120 0.87 6.87 10.21
CA MET A 120 1.05 5.42 10.31
C MET A 120 1.48 5.00 11.72
N THR A 121 2.43 5.70 12.33
CA THR A 121 2.89 5.39 13.69
C THR A 121 1.81 5.67 14.73
N SER A 122 1.01 6.71 14.55
CA SER A 122 -0.15 6.97 15.39
C SER A 122 -1.18 5.84 15.30
N ASP A 123 -1.50 5.38 14.08
CA ASP A 123 -2.43 4.25 13.89
C ASP A 123 -1.95 2.95 14.56
N MET A 124 -0.64 2.74 14.62
CA MET A 124 -0.05 1.50 15.13
C MET A 124 0.15 1.50 16.66
N PHE A 125 0.37 2.66 17.25
CA PHE A 125 0.85 2.77 18.64
C PHE A 125 0.00 3.68 19.53
N SER A 126 -1.14 4.18 19.11
CA SER A 126 -2.05 5.00 19.92
C SER A 126 -3.26 4.21 20.48
#